data_9fdc6ac07b558be6b04da4598e3cec53
#
_entry.id   9fdc6ac07b558be6b04da4598e3cec53
#
_cell.length_a   1.000
_cell.length_b   1.000
_cell.length_c   1.000
_cell.angle_alpha   90.00
_cell.angle_beta   90.00
_cell.angle_gamma   90.00
#
_symmetry.space_group_name_H-M   'P 1'
#
loop_
_entity.id
_entity.type
_entity.pdbx_description
1 polymer ?
#
loop_
_entity_poly.entity_id
_entity_poly.type
_entity_poly.pdbx_seq_one_letter_code
_entity_poly.pdbx_strand_id
1 'polypeptide(L)'
;MDIVKRPGRAFYPEEHGVPSYEELIYITNVKNRNNPVFNKFFKAIQKATLTIINDPKSTWKDFSTYRKGLDDELNKRAFKDTLPRFTLRPQAHDLNTYKDFGNFLKEKGIIKKITKVETFAKP
;
A
#
# COMPACT_ATOMS: atom_id res chain seq x y z
N MET A 1 -1.61 -10.79 -17.70
CA MET A 1 -2.46 -11.19 -18.84
C MET A 1 -1.73 -12.13 -19.81
N ASP A 2 -0.44 -11.99 -19.99
CA ASP A 2 0.35 -12.91 -20.84
C ASP A 2 0.29 -14.37 -20.37
N ILE A 3 0.22 -14.60 -19.05
CA ILE A 3 0.14 -15.95 -18.46
C ILE A 3 -1.11 -16.70 -18.94
N VAL A 4 -2.21 -16.02 -19.09
CA VAL A 4 -3.47 -16.60 -19.58
C VAL A 4 -3.68 -16.38 -21.08
N LYS A 5 -2.66 -15.91 -21.80
CA LYS A 5 -2.67 -15.65 -23.26
C LYS A 5 -3.84 -14.76 -23.71
N ARG A 6 -4.32 -13.88 -22.82
CA ARG A 6 -5.35 -12.88 -23.15
C ARG A 6 -4.71 -11.52 -23.28
N PRO A 7 -4.90 -10.81 -24.39
CA PRO A 7 -4.41 -9.45 -24.53
C PRO A 7 -5.08 -8.54 -23.50
N GLY A 8 -4.32 -7.61 -22.96
CA GLY A 8 -4.81 -6.63 -22.02
C GLY A 8 -3.97 -5.37 -22.10
N ARG A 9 -4.57 -4.23 -21.79
CA ARG A 9 -3.91 -2.93 -21.68
C ARG A 9 -3.97 -2.48 -20.22
N ALA A 10 -2.82 -2.08 -19.68
CA ALA A 10 -2.78 -1.42 -18.39
C ALA A 10 -3.31 0.02 -18.53
N PHE A 11 -4.05 0.45 -17.53
CA PHE A 11 -4.49 1.83 -17.37
C PHE A 11 -3.91 2.34 -16.06
N TYR A 12 -3.14 3.41 -16.13
CA TYR A 12 -2.51 4.04 -14.98
C TYR A 12 -3.28 5.32 -14.64
N PRO A 13 -4.03 5.37 -13.54
CA PRO A 13 -4.86 6.52 -13.19
C PRO A 13 -4.09 7.84 -13.10
N GLU A 14 -2.86 7.80 -12.64
CA GLU A 14 -1.98 8.95 -12.51
C GLU A 14 -1.64 9.62 -13.86
N GLU A 15 -1.59 8.85 -14.94
CA GLU A 15 -1.41 9.36 -16.30
C GLU A 15 -2.67 10.06 -16.84
N HIS A 16 -3.78 9.92 -16.13
CA HIS A 16 -5.09 10.48 -16.48
C HIS A 16 -5.62 11.48 -15.45
N GLY A 17 -4.70 12.08 -14.68
CA GLY A 17 -5.00 13.19 -13.78
C GLY A 17 -5.54 12.79 -12.41
N VAL A 18 -5.47 11.53 -12.04
CA VAL A 18 -5.72 11.10 -10.66
C VAL A 18 -4.46 11.35 -9.84
N PRO A 19 -4.49 12.17 -8.79
CA PRO A 19 -3.32 12.39 -7.94
C PRO A 19 -2.94 11.11 -7.19
N SER A 20 -1.68 11.01 -6.79
CA SER A 20 -1.20 9.92 -5.95
C SER A 20 -2.00 9.81 -4.66
N TYR A 21 -2.30 8.59 -4.22
CA TYR A 21 -3.02 8.31 -3.00
C TYR A 21 -2.53 7.03 -2.32
N GLU A 22 -2.80 6.92 -1.03
CA GLU A 22 -2.51 5.72 -0.25
C GLU A 22 -3.55 4.63 -0.58
N GLU A 23 -3.11 3.51 -1.15
CA GLU A 23 -4.00 2.45 -1.61
C GLU A 23 -4.30 1.42 -0.52
N LEU A 24 -3.25 0.98 0.18
CA LEU A 24 -3.36 0.04 1.29
C LEU A 24 -2.97 0.72 2.60
N ILE A 25 -3.95 0.89 3.48
CA ILE A 25 -3.79 1.58 4.77
C ILE A 25 -4.18 0.69 5.94
N TYR A 26 -3.57 0.92 7.09
CA TYR A 26 -4.00 0.29 8.34
C TYR A 26 -5.04 1.18 9.02
N ILE A 27 -6.16 0.57 9.38
CA ILE A 27 -7.25 1.24 10.08
C ILE A 27 -7.44 0.67 11.48
N THR A 28 -7.84 1.50 12.42
CA THR A 28 -8.18 1.09 13.78
C THR A 28 -9.37 1.87 14.31
N ASN A 29 -10.00 1.34 15.37
CA ASN A 29 -11.02 2.10 16.09
C ASN A 29 -10.37 3.31 16.78
N VAL A 30 -11.06 4.45 16.75
CA VAL A 30 -10.58 5.70 17.34
C VAL A 30 -10.21 5.57 18.82
N LYS A 31 -10.87 4.68 19.57
CA LYS A 31 -10.56 4.38 20.97
C LYS A 31 -9.18 3.77 21.17
N ASN A 32 -8.67 3.07 20.15
CA ASN A 32 -7.39 2.36 20.18
C ASN A 32 -6.25 3.14 19.53
N ARG A 33 -6.53 4.30 18.94
CA ARG A 33 -5.53 5.04 18.14
C ARG A 33 -4.22 5.39 18.88
N ASN A 34 -4.26 5.48 20.20
CA ASN A 34 -3.09 5.77 21.03
C ASN A 34 -2.49 4.52 21.70
N ASN A 35 -2.94 3.31 21.33
CA ASN A 35 -2.44 2.09 21.94
C ASN A 35 -0.97 1.88 21.57
N PRO A 36 -0.06 1.72 22.55
CA PRO A 36 1.38 1.54 22.29
C PRO A 36 1.72 0.27 21.49
N VAL A 37 0.79 -0.67 21.36
CA VAL A 37 0.97 -1.86 20.53
C VAL A 37 1.22 -1.50 19.06
N PHE A 38 0.67 -0.38 18.56
CA PHE A 38 0.88 0.05 17.18
C PHE A 38 2.35 0.39 16.89
N ASN A 39 3.07 0.97 17.85
CA ASN A 39 4.50 1.22 17.68
C ASN A 39 5.29 -0.08 17.49
N LYS A 40 4.92 -1.14 18.21
CA LYS A 40 5.53 -2.47 18.06
C LYS A 40 5.15 -3.10 16.72
N PHE A 41 3.88 -2.99 16.35
CA PHE A 41 3.37 -3.49 15.08
C PHE A 41 4.09 -2.83 13.90
N PHE A 42 4.14 -1.50 13.84
CA PHE A 42 4.80 -0.80 12.74
C PHE A 42 6.31 -1.04 12.68
N LYS A 43 6.99 -1.18 13.83
CA LYS A 43 8.39 -1.59 13.86
C LYS A 43 8.59 -2.99 13.27
N ALA A 44 7.68 -3.92 13.53
CA ALA A 44 7.73 -5.26 12.94
C ALA A 44 7.51 -5.23 11.42
N ILE A 45 6.52 -4.46 10.95
CA ILE A 45 6.26 -4.27 9.51
C ILE A 45 7.48 -3.62 8.83
N GLN A 46 8.04 -2.56 9.42
CA GLN A 46 9.24 -1.90 8.89
C GLN A 46 10.42 -2.87 8.77
N LYS A 47 10.66 -3.67 9.82
CA LYS A 47 11.71 -4.68 9.80
C LYS A 47 11.48 -5.72 8.69
N ALA A 48 10.25 -6.21 8.55
CA ALA A 48 9.88 -7.14 7.49
C ALA A 48 10.09 -6.53 6.09
N THR A 49 9.65 -5.29 5.88
CA THR A 49 9.87 -4.55 4.63
C THR A 49 11.34 -4.44 4.27
N LEU A 50 12.19 -4.05 5.23
CA LEU A 50 13.64 -3.97 5.02
C LEU A 50 14.24 -5.34 4.68
N THR A 51 13.79 -6.41 5.33
CA THR A 51 14.23 -7.77 5.02
C THR A 51 13.86 -8.15 3.58
N ILE A 52 12.63 -7.88 3.17
CA ILE A 52 12.14 -8.15 1.80
C ILE A 52 12.97 -7.41 0.76
N ILE A 53 13.26 -6.13 0.99
CA ILE A 53 13.99 -5.30 0.04
C ILE A 53 15.48 -5.69 -0.03
N ASN A 54 16.10 -6.01 1.10
CA ASN A 54 17.52 -6.33 1.17
C ASN A 54 17.83 -7.75 0.69
N ASP A 55 16.92 -8.70 0.89
CA ASP A 55 17.07 -10.08 0.43
C ASP A 55 15.78 -10.63 -0.21
N PRO A 56 15.44 -10.16 -1.41
CA PRO A 56 14.22 -10.57 -2.09
C PRO A 56 14.23 -12.06 -2.49
N LYS A 57 15.41 -12.68 -2.67
CA LYS A 57 15.49 -14.09 -3.05
C LYS A 57 15.07 -15.01 -1.89
N SER A 58 15.65 -14.79 -0.72
CA SER A 58 15.28 -15.57 0.48
C SER A 58 13.82 -15.32 0.85
N THR A 59 13.38 -14.06 0.81
CA THR A 59 12.01 -13.69 1.15
C THR A 59 10.99 -14.26 0.16
N TRP A 60 11.34 -14.36 -1.14
CA TRP A 60 10.49 -15.06 -2.10
C TRP A 60 10.35 -16.54 -1.72
N LYS A 61 11.44 -17.21 -1.34
CA LYS A 61 11.39 -18.61 -0.88
C LYS A 61 10.47 -18.77 0.32
N ASP A 62 10.60 -17.91 1.32
CA ASP A 62 9.74 -17.94 2.51
C ASP A 62 8.26 -17.71 2.15
N PHE A 63 7.98 -16.72 1.28
CA PHE A 63 6.64 -16.42 0.80
C PHE A 63 6.05 -17.59 0.01
N SER A 64 6.78 -18.11 -0.97
CA SER A 64 6.27 -19.15 -1.87
C SER A 64 6.01 -20.49 -1.17
N THR A 65 6.73 -20.76 -0.08
CA THR A 65 6.56 -21.98 0.74
C THR A 65 5.57 -21.82 1.88
N TYR A 66 5.17 -20.58 2.22
CA TYR A 66 4.26 -20.31 3.32
C TYR A 66 2.89 -20.98 3.16
N ARG A 67 2.42 -21.13 1.91
CA ARG A 67 1.13 -21.70 1.59
C ARG A 67 1.15 -22.41 0.23
N LYS A 68 0.47 -23.53 0.12
CA LYS A 68 0.28 -24.22 -1.17
C LYS A 68 -0.38 -23.25 -2.18
N GLY A 69 0.16 -23.20 -3.40
CA GLY A 69 -0.36 -22.39 -4.50
C GLY A 69 0.22 -20.97 -4.58
N LEU A 70 1.21 -20.62 -3.73
CA LEU A 70 1.94 -19.36 -3.85
C LEU A 70 3.17 -19.45 -4.76
N ASP A 71 3.68 -20.64 -5.01
CA ASP A 71 4.83 -20.88 -5.87
C ASP A 71 4.41 -21.06 -7.34
N ASP A 72 3.88 -19.99 -7.92
CA ASP A 72 3.53 -19.94 -9.32
C ASP A 72 4.09 -18.68 -10.01
N GLU A 73 4.05 -18.66 -11.33
CA GLU A 73 4.59 -17.56 -12.13
C GLU A 73 3.84 -16.25 -11.90
N LEU A 74 2.53 -16.30 -11.63
CA LEU A 74 1.73 -15.10 -11.34
C LEU A 74 2.19 -14.45 -10.03
N ASN A 75 2.29 -15.23 -8.95
CA ASN A 75 2.74 -14.75 -7.65
C ASN A 75 4.20 -14.27 -7.70
N LYS A 76 5.07 -14.94 -8.46
CA LYS A 76 6.46 -14.53 -8.65
C LYS A 76 6.59 -13.17 -9.33
N ARG A 77 5.81 -12.93 -10.37
CA ARG A 77 5.76 -11.61 -11.04
C ARG A 77 5.16 -10.55 -10.12
N ALA A 78 4.03 -10.84 -9.48
CA ALA A 78 3.39 -9.93 -8.55
C ALA A 78 4.33 -9.55 -7.39
N PHE A 79 5.05 -10.52 -6.82
CA PHE A 79 6.05 -10.26 -5.78
C PHE A 79 7.13 -9.28 -6.28
N LYS A 80 7.72 -9.55 -7.43
CA LYS A 80 8.74 -8.69 -8.04
C LYS A 80 8.22 -7.27 -8.30
N ASP A 81 7.03 -7.15 -8.85
CA ASP A 81 6.43 -5.85 -9.21
C ASP A 81 5.98 -5.05 -7.96
N THR A 82 5.75 -5.73 -6.84
CA THR A 82 5.38 -5.11 -5.56
C THR A 82 6.59 -4.58 -4.78
N LEU A 83 7.78 -5.17 -4.96
CA LEU A 83 8.98 -4.77 -4.21
C LEU A 83 9.25 -3.25 -4.17
N PRO A 84 9.23 -2.52 -5.30
CA PRO A 84 9.50 -1.08 -5.31
C PRO A 84 8.36 -0.24 -4.70
N ARG A 85 7.22 -0.86 -4.38
CA ARG A 85 6.03 -0.19 -3.84
C ARG A 85 5.92 -0.27 -2.32
N PHE A 86 6.80 -1.03 -1.67
CA PHE A 86 6.82 -1.10 -0.22
C PHE A 86 7.31 0.21 0.39
N THR A 87 6.53 0.75 1.31
CA THR A 87 6.96 1.92 2.09
C THR A 87 7.97 1.53 3.16
N LEU A 88 9.06 2.29 3.24
CA LEU A 88 10.08 2.11 4.29
C LEU A 88 9.63 2.63 5.66
N ARG A 89 8.58 3.45 5.68
CA ARG A 89 8.03 4.06 6.90
C ARG A 89 6.53 3.84 6.96
N PRO A 90 6.07 2.62 7.32
CA PRO A 90 4.66 2.25 7.28
C PRO A 90 3.75 3.04 8.23
N GLN A 91 4.32 3.73 9.22
CA GLN A 91 3.57 4.63 10.11
C GLN A 91 3.51 6.08 9.61
N ALA A 92 4.34 6.45 8.63
CA ALA A 92 4.32 7.81 8.10
C ALA A 92 3.26 7.95 7.01
N HIS A 93 2.62 9.11 6.96
CA HIS A 93 1.77 9.50 5.85
C HIS A 93 2.03 10.95 5.47
N ASP A 94 1.85 11.25 4.20
CA ASP A 94 1.98 12.61 3.69
C ASP A 94 0.62 13.31 3.71
N LEU A 95 0.49 14.33 4.58
CA LEU A 95 -0.73 15.11 4.69
C LEU A 95 -1.10 15.82 3.38
N ASN A 96 -0.12 16.17 2.54
CA ASN A 96 -0.39 16.82 1.26
C ASN A 96 -1.02 15.84 0.28
N THR A 97 -0.54 14.59 0.22
CA THR A 97 -1.17 13.54 -0.59
C THR A 97 -2.65 13.38 -0.24
N TYR A 98 -2.98 13.33 1.06
CA TYR A 98 -4.39 13.26 1.49
C TYR A 98 -5.21 14.49 1.12
N LYS A 99 -4.64 15.70 1.24
CA LYS A 99 -5.30 16.95 0.86
C LYS A 99 -5.55 17.03 -0.65
N ASP A 100 -4.55 16.69 -1.45
CA ASP A 100 -4.64 16.76 -2.91
C ASP A 100 -5.66 15.74 -3.43
N PHE A 101 -5.66 14.53 -2.90
CA PHE A 101 -6.67 13.53 -3.24
C PHE A 101 -8.06 13.94 -2.77
N GLY A 102 -8.19 14.54 -1.58
CA GLY A 102 -9.46 15.10 -1.09
C GLY A 102 -10.01 16.22 -1.97
N ASN A 103 -9.14 17.13 -2.45
CA ASN A 103 -9.50 18.18 -3.40
C ASN A 103 -10.00 17.58 -4.73
N PHE A 104 -9.27 16.62 -5.27
CA PHE A 104 -9.66 15.89 -6.47
C PHE A 104 -11.04 15.24 -6.32
N LEU A 105 -11.27 14.50 -5.24
CA LEU A 105 -12.58 13.86 -4.99
C LEU A 105 -13.72 14.86 -4.90
N LYS A 106 -13.48 16.04 -4.29
CA LYS A 106 -14.47 17.11 -4.19
C LYS A 106 -14.74 17.74 -5.56
N GLU A 107 -13.69 18.02 -6.34
CA GLU A 107 -13.81 18.57 -7.69
C GLU A 107 -14.61 17.64 -8.61
N LYS A 108 -14.39 16.33 -8.50
CA LYS A 108 -15.17 15.32 -9.25
C LYS A 108 -16.56 15.05 -8.68
N GLY A 109 -16.97 15.75 -7.63
CA GLY A 109 -18.30 15.59 -7.01
C GLY A 109 -18.48 14.27 -6.26
N ILE A 110 -17.42 13.52 -6.03
CA ILE A 110 -17.46 12.22 -5.30
C ILE A 110 -17.73 12.46 -3.82
N ILE A 111 -17.15 13.52 -3.24
CA ILE A 111 -17.43 13.96 -1.88
C ILE A 111 -17.94 15.40 -1.85
N LYS A 112 -18.83 15.70 -0.90
CA LYS A 112 -19.40 17.05 -0.76
C LYS A 112 -18.48 18.02 -0.03
N LYS A 113 -17.69 17.53 0.93
CA LYS A 113 -16.77 18.34 1.76
C LYS A 113 -15.48 17.57 2.03
N ILE A 114 -14.40 18.33 2.19
CA ILE A 114 -13.11 17.79 2.63
C ILE A 114 -13.10 17.76 4.15
N THR A 115 -12.79 16.61 4.72
CA THR A 115 -12.55 16.46 6.15
C THR A 115 -11.10 16.79 6.47
N LYS A 116 -10.84 17.44 7.59
CA LYS A 116 -9.46 17.70 8.06
C LYS A 116 -8.74 16.38 8.26
N VAL A 117 -7.60 16.20 7.59
CA VAL A 117 -6.84 14.93 7.55
C VAL A 117 -6.47 14.50 8.98
N GLU A 118 -6.07 15.42 9.82
CA GLU A 118 -5.65 15.20 11.20
C GLU A 118 -6.74 14.56 12.10
N THR A 119 -8.00 14.61 11.64
CA THR A 119 -9.13 14.02 12.40
C THR A 119 -9.22 12.50 12.20
N PHE A 120 -8.72 11.97 11.09
CA PHE A 120 -8.83 10.54 10.76
C PHE A 120 -7.49 9.88 10.46
N ALA A 121 -6.49 10.60 9.95
CA ALA A 121 -5.15 10.08 9.72
C ALA A 121 -4.19 10.67 10.76
N LYS A 122 -3.40 9.81 11.39
CA LYS A 122 -2.44 10.19 12.42
C LYS A 122 -1.07 9.61 12.04
N PRO A 123 -0.01 10.46 12.00
CA PRO A 123 1.35 9.99 11.79
C PRO A 123 1.85 9.15 12.95
#